data_46b68abfa0e6446680bd9d8d06ae0456
#
_entry.id   46b68abfa0e6446680bd9d8d06ae0456
#
_cell.length_a   1.000
_cell.length_b   1.000
_cell.length_c   1.000
_cell.angle_alpha   90.00
_cell.angle_beta   90.00
_cell.angle_gamma   90.00
#
_symmetry.space_group_name_H-M   'P 1'
#
loop_
_entity.id
_entity.type
_entity.pdbx_description
1 polymer ?
#
loop_
_entity_poly.entity_id
_entity_poly.type
_entity_poly.pdbx_seq_one_letter_code
_entity_poly.pdbx_strand_id
1 'polypeptide(L)'
;MIRTLFILLAFHVSFSQNYWQQHVEYEMDIIVDVSDFTYDGDQSIIYTNNSNDTISKVYYHLFFNAFKPNSQMDIRSRTIRDPDRRVGSRIVALEKEDYGDISVSSLQQDGKDISYEVNETILLARLNKPLLPGKKTKLSMVFTAQVPLQIRRSGKLNKEGVDMTMTQWFPKLAEYDLEGWHPNPYIGREFHGVWGNYSVNITIDKDYVVGGTGYLQNANEIGHGYSEKEPKESDSETNTWEFYAPNVHDFAWAADPDYIHDIKQSESGVDLHFFYKPTVNVDDWK
;
A
#
# COMPACT_ATOMS: atom_id res chain seq x y z
N MET A 1 -70.47 17.57 -23.70
CA MET A 1 -69.55 17.91 -22.59
C MET A 1 -68.27 17.16 -22.79
N ILE A 2 -67.24 17.80 -23.34
CA ILE A 2 -65.91 17.25 -23.58
C ILE A 2 -65.06 17.59 -22.34
N ARG A 3 -64.60 16.56 -21.58
CA ARG A 3 -63.68 16.75 -20.48
C ARG A 3 -62.30 16.73 -21.05
N THR A 4 -61.64 17.88 -21.06
CA THR A 4 -60.21 18.00 -21.43
C THR A 4 -59.34 17.52 -20.25
N LEU A 5 -58.60 16.42 -20.45
CA LEU A 5 -57.64 15.87 -19.49
C LEU A 5 -56.30 16.61 -19.68
N PHE A 6 -55.93 17.46 -18.73
CA PHE A 6 -54.58 18.07 -18.69
C PHE A 6 -53.58 17.04 -18.11
N ILE A 7 -52.68 16.52 -18.94
CA ILE A 7 -51.53 15.72 -18.51
C ILE A 7 -50.40 16.72 -18.16
N LEU A 8 -50.11 16.86 -16.86
CA LEU A 8 -48.92 17.56 -16.37
C LEU A 8 -47.71 16.64 -16.59
N LEU A 9 -46.89 16.93 -17.60
CA LEU A 9 -45.57 16.33 -17.74
C LEU A 9 -44.63 16.99 -16.73
N ALA A 10 -44.35 16.32 -15.62
CA ALA A 10 -43.28 16.68 -14.71
C ALA A 10 -41.93 16.29 -15.32
N PHE A 11 -41.19 17.26 -15.82
CA PHE A 11 -39.78 17.07 -16.20
C PHE A 11 -38.97 16.93 -14.94
N HIS A 12 -38.60 15.69 -14.58
CA HIS A 12 -37.54 15.44 -13.59
C HIS A 12 -36.21 15.76 -14.26
N VAL A 13 -35.63 16.91 -13.95
CA VAL A 13 -34.24 17.21 -14.28
C VAL A 13 -33.41 16.40 -13.31
N SER A 14 -32.94 15.23 -13.74
CA SER A 14 -31.94 14.45 -13.00
C SER A 14 -30.61 15.17 -13.16
N PHE A 15 -30.17 15.87 -12.12
CA PHE A 15 -28.77 16.30 -12.01
C PHE A 15 -27.94 15.06 -11.78
N SER A 16 -27.28 14.56 -12.80
CA SER A 16 -26.20 13.63 -12.64
C SER A 16 -25.09 14.38 -11.89
N GLN A 17 -24.79 14.00 -10.66
CA GLN A 17 -23.55 14.45 -10.03
C GLN A 17 -22.40 13.94 -10.90
N ASN A 18 -21.53 14.84 -11.34
CA ASN A 18 -20.31 14.45 -12.03
C ASN A 18 -19.49 13.60 -11.05
N TYR A 19 -19.45 12.29 -11.30
CA TYR A 19 -18.61 11.38 -10.54
C TYR A 19 -17.14 11.72 -10.82
N TRP A 20 -16.36 11.87 -9.77
CA TRP A 20 -14.93 12.10 -9.84
C TRP A 20 -14.22 11.20 -8.83
N GLN A 21 -12.98 10.87 -9.10
CA GLN A 21 -12.07 10.21 -8.19
C GLN A 21 -10.78 11.00 -8.16
N GLN A 22 -10.14 11.04 -7.00
CA GLN A 22 -8.79 11.56 -6.89
C GLN A 22 -7.80 10.66 -7.65
N HIS A 23 -6.63 11.18 -7.95
CA HIS A 23 -5.57 10.42 -8.61
C HIS A 23 -4.23 10.73 -7.98
N VAL A 24 -3.41 9.68 -7.83
CA VAL A 24 -2.04 9.79 -7.33
C VAL A 24 -1.06 9.11 -8.28
N GLU A 25 0.14 9.65 -8.35
CA GLU A 25 1.29 9.01 -8.97
C GLU A 25 2.34 8.85 -7.86
N TYR A 26 2.62 7.60 -7.46
CA TYR A 26 3.63 7.27 -6.45
C TYR A 26 4.95 6.93 -7.11
N GLU A 27 6.02 7.49 -6.58
CA GLU A 27 7.41 7.06 -6.81
C GLU A 27 7.99 6.73 -5.44
N MET A 28 8.51 5.52 -5.26
CA MET A 28 9.06 5.06 -3.98
C MET A 28 10.37 4.33 -4.19
N ASP A 29 11.39 4.73 -3.42
CA ASP A 29 12.67 4.06 -3.30
C ASP A 29 12.78 3.48 -1.89
N ILE A 30 12.93 2.16 -1.79
CA ILE A 30 12.90 1.41 -0.53
C ILE A 30 14.19 0.62 -0.39
N ILE A 31 14.84 0.74 0.76
CA ILE A 31 16.04 -0.03 1.11
C ILE A 31 15.71 -0.91 2.31
N VAL A 32 15.72 -2.22 2.10
CA VAL A 32 15.32 -3.22 3.10
C VAL A 32 16.55 -3.80 3.77
N ASP A 33 16.56 -3.78 5.11
CA ASP A 33 17.47 -4.56 5.93
C ASP A 33 16.76 -5.84 6.39
N VAL A 34 17.19 -6.98 5.83
CA VAL A 34 16.59 -8.29 6.14
C VAL A 34 17.06 -8.86 7.46
N SER A 35 18.14 -8.33 8.06
CA SER A 35 18.69 -8.83 9.31
C SER A 35 17.83 -8.49 10.52
N ASP A 36 17.14 -7.36 10.49
CA ASP A 36 16.24 -6.88 11.54
C ASP A 36 14.82 -6.58 11.05
N PHE A 37 14.55 -6.81 9.75
CA PHE A 37 13.25 -6.56 9.11
C PHE A 37 12.82 -5.10 9.23
N THR A 38 13.73 -4.20 8.95
CA THR A 38 13.46 -2.75 8.83
C THR A 38 13.65 -2.28 7.39
N TYR A 39 13.17 -1.10 7.08
CA TYR A 39 13.45 -0.45 5.79
C TYR A 39 13.37 1.06 5.91
N ASP A 40 14.18 1.71 5.09
CA ASP A 40 14.10 3.15 4.82
C ASP A 40 13.32 3.38 3.52
N GLY A 41 12.51 4.43 3.50
CA GLY A 41 11.72 4.80 2.33
C GLY A 41 11.81 6.28 2.00
N ASP A 42 12.05 6.57 0.72
CA ASP A 42 11.82 7.86 0.10
C ASP A 42 10.58 7.76 -0.79
N GLN A 43 9.58 8.60 -0.53
CA GLN A 43 8.31 8.59 -1.22
C GLN A 43 8.02 9.95 -1.83
N SER A 44 7.68 9.97 -3.09
CA SER A 44 7.17 11.12 -3.83
C SER A 44 5.81 10.85 -4.41
N ILE A 45 4.85 11.75 -4.19
CA ILE A 45 3.50 11.64 -4.69
C ILE A 45 3.17 12.88 -5.52
N ILE A 46 2.63 12.68 -6.73
CA ILE A 46 1.92 13.73 -7.45
C ILE A 46 0.41 13.53 -7.20
N TYR A 47 -0.16 14.37 -6.37
CA TYR A 47 -1.59 14.32 -6.03
C TYR A 47 -2.39 15.28 -6.91
N THR A 48 -3.40 14.77 -7.61
CA THR A 48 -4.31 15.53 -8.46
C THR A 48 -5.64 15.70 -7.77
N ASN A 49 -6.05 16.94 -7.52
CA ASN A 49 -7.37 17.26 -6.97
C ASN A 49 -8.42 17.33 -8.08
N ASN A 50 -9.16 16.24 -8.24
CA ASN A 50 -10.28 16.15 -9.21
C ASN A 50 -11.63 16.57 -8.62
N SER A 51 -11.67 16.97 -7.33
CA SER A 51 -12.87 17.48 -6.69
C SER A 51 -13.16 18.95 -7.05
N ASN A 52 -14.34 19.41 -6.69
CA ASN A 52 -14.69 20.83 -6.77
C ASN A 52 -14.24 21.65 -5.54
N ASP A 53 -13.62 20.99 -4.56
CA ASP A 53 -13.21 21.60 -3.30
C ASP A 53 -11.75 22.04 -3.31
N THR A 54 -11.44 23.04 -2.51
CA THR A 54 -10.05 23.43 -2.22
C THR A 54 -9.53 22.60 -1.04
N ILE A 55 -8.50 21.81 -1.29
CA ILE A 55 -7.88 20.95 -0.28
C ILE A 55 -6.76 21.71 0.43
N SER A 56 -6.89 21.91 1.76
CA SER A 56 -5.90 22.60 2.60
C SER A 56 -5.11 21.67 3.52
N LYS A 57 -5.49 20.40 3.58
CA LYS A 57 -4.85 19.36 4.39
C LYS A 57 -4.98 18.02 3.70
N VAL A 58 -4.05 17.12 4.00
CA VAL A 58 -4.09 15.73 3.53
C VAL A 58 -3.88 14.79 4.72
N TYR A 59 -4.33 13.55 4.56
CA TYR A 59 -4.15 12.52 5.56
C TYR A 59 -3.40 11.34 4.96
N TYR A 60 -2.59 10.67 5.80
CA TYR A 60 -1.94 9.41 5.45
C TYR A 60 -2.27 8.36 6.49
N HIS A 61 -2.40 7.13 6.02
CA HIS A 61 -2.46 5.95 6.85
C HIS A 61 -1.05 5.41 7.10
N LEU A 62 -0.73 5.16 8.36
CA LEU A 62 0.49 4.49 8.84
C LEU A 62 0.07 3.15 9.43
N PHE A 63 -0.31 2.20 8.57
CA PHE A 63 -1.02 0.99 8.98
C PHE A 63 -0.25 0.10 9.97
N PHE A 64 1.08 0.02 9.85
CA PHE A 64 1.91 -0.79 10.76
C PHE A 64 1.82 -0.33 12.21
N ASN A 65 1.56 0.94 12.46
CA ASN A 65 1.42 1.47 13.81
C ASN A 65 0.26 0.84 14.62
N ALA A 66 -0.67 0.15 13.94
CA ALA A 66 -1.72 -0.63 14.61
C ALA A 66 -1.18 -1.87 15.34
N PHE A 67 0.01 -2.36 14.98
CA PHE A 67 0.63 -3.56 15.56
C PHE A 67 1.60 -3.20 16.70
N LYS A 68 1.13 -2.34 17.60
CA LYS A 68 1.81 -1.98 18.85
C LYS A 68 0.90 -2.31 20.03
N PRO A 69 1.43 -2.80 21.17
CA PRO A 69 0.65 -2.96 22.38
C PRO A 69 -0.05 -1.67 22.79
N ASN A 70 -1.31 -1.82 23.17
CA ASN A 70 -2.23 -0.71 23.50
C ASN A 70 -2.64 0.20 22.34
N SER A 71 -2.39 -0.17 21.09
CA SER A 71 -3.02 0.47 19.94
C SER A 71 -4.54 0.28 19.98
N GLN A 72 -5.29 1.12 19.24
CA GLN A 72 -6.74 0.97 19.15
C GLN A 72 -7.15 -0.42 18.61
N MET A 73 -6.38 -0.99 17.67
CA MET A 73 -6.61 -2.35 17.17
C MET A 73 -6.41 -3.39 18.28
N ASP A 74 -5.33 -3.29 19.06
CA ASP A 74 -5.05 -4.21 20.16
C ASP A 74 -6.15 -4.13 21.24
N ILE A 75 -6.50 -2.92 21.68
CA ILE A 75 -7.55 -2.72 22.71
C ILE A 75 -8.89 -3.30 22.22
N ARG A 76 -9.30 -2.95 20.99
CA ARG A 76 -10.54 -3.49 20.42
C ARG A 76 -10.52 -5.02 20.37
N SER A 77 -9.43 -5.62 19.90
CA SER A 77 -9.34 -7.06 19.69
C SER A 77 -9.37 -7.86 20.98
N ARG A 78 -8.96 -7.26 22.10
CA ARG A 78 -9.05 -7.86 23.43
C ARG A 78 -10.40 -7.66 24.10
N THR A 79 -11.13 -6.59 23.75
CA THR A 79 -12.35 -6.17 24.46
C THR A 79 -13.64 -6.50 23.70
N ILE A 80 -13.59 -6.61 22.39
CA ILE A 80 -14.76 -6.90 21.55
C ILE A 80 -14.54 -8.24 20.83
N ARG A 81 -15.49 -9.16 20.99
CA ARG A 81 -15.44 -10.45 20.29
C ARG A 81 -15.53 -10.22 18.78
N ASP A 82 -14.49 -10.63 18.06
CA ASP A 82 -14.44 -10.60 16.61
C ASP A 82 -14.59 -12.04 16.06
N PRO A 83 -15.39 -12.28 14.99
CA PRO A 83 -15.42 -13.56 14.28
C PRO A 83 -14.05 -13.90 13.67
N ASP A 84 -13.24 -12.90 13.30
CA ASP A 84 -11.85 -13.08 12.89
C ASP A 84 -10.95 -13.15 14.13
N ARG A 85 -10.54 -14.34 14.51
CA ARG A 85 -9.72 -14.58 15.70
C ARG A 85 -8.21 -14.43 15.47
N ARG A 86 -7.79 -13.91 14.31
CA ARG A 86 -6.36 -13.78 13.99
C ARG A 86 -5.63 -12.84 14.92
N VAL A 87 -6.27 -11.78 15.37
CA VAL A 87 -5.64 -10.78 16.24
C VAL A 87 -5.75 -11.22 17.72
N GLY A 88 -6.94 -11.25 18.30
CA GLY A 88 -7.13 -11.58 19.72
C GLY A 88 -6.21 -10.79 20.63
N SER A 89 -5.44 -11.48 21.47
CA SER A 89 -4.43 -10.91 22.37
C SER A 89 -2.99 -10.99 21.81
N ARG A 90 -2.81 -11.20 20.51
CA ARG A 90 -1.48 -11.40 19.94
C ARG A 90 -0.65 -10.13 19.93
N ILE A 91 -1.28 -8.96 19.68
CA ILE A 91 -0.56 -7.68 19.61
C ILE A 91 0.03 -7.30 20.98
N VAL A 92 -0.73 -7.46 22.07
CA VAL A 92 -0.24 -7.15 23.42
C VAL A 92 0.92 -8.03 23.87
N ALA A 93 1.06 -9.20 23.25
CA ALA A 93 2.12 -10.18 23.55
C ALA A 93 3.37 -10.03 22.67
N LEU A 94 3.40 -9.06 21.74
CA LEU A 94 4.57 -8.80 20.91
C LEU A 94 5.72 -8.23 21.76
N GLU A 95 6.94 -8.65 21.44
CA GLU A 95 8.16 -8.01 21.91
C GLU A 95 8.46 -6.77 21.04
N LYS A 96 9.36 -5.91 21.49
CA LYS A 96 9.61 -4.62 20.84
C LYS A 96 10.11 -4.76 19.39
N GLU A 97 10.92 -5.77 19.12
CA GLU A 97 11.44 -6.11 17.78
C GLU A 97 10.36 -6.63 16.81
N ASP A 98 9.20 -6.99 17.35
CA ASP A 98 8.06 -7.53 16.61
C ASP A 98 6.95 -6.49 16.39
N TYR A 99 7.11 -5.27 16.91
CA TYR A 99 6.13 -4.20 16.67
C TYR A 99 6.13 -3.80 15.22
N GLY A 100 4.97 -3.34 14.74
CA GLY A 100 4.89 -2.56 13.53
C GLY A 100 5.13 -1.09 13.80
N ASP A 101 5.99 -0.45 13.02
CA ASP A 101 6.21 0.99 13.08
C ASP A 101 6.39 1.58 11.70
N ILE A 102 5.84 2.77 11.49
CA ILE A 102 6.18 3.68 10.41
C ILE A 102 6.39 5.05 11.04
N SER A 103 7.61 5.55 10.95
CA SER A 103 8.04 6.84 11.49
C SER A 103 8.45 7.78 10.37
N VAL A 104 7.77 8.92 10.28
CA VAL A 104 8.04 9.95 9.25
C VAL A 104 9.04 10.94 9.81
N SER A 105 10.13 11.19 9.09
CA SER A 105 11.19 12.13 9.46
C SER A 105 11.13 13.45 8.69
N SER A 106 10.56 13.44 7.48
CA SER A 106 10.40 14.61 6.63
C SER A 106 9.12 14.53 5.82
N LEU A 107 8.41 15.65 5.69
CA LEU A 107 7.26 15.80 4.79
C LEU A 107 7.25 17.19 4.17
N GLN A 108 7.18 17.23 2.85
CA GLN A 108 7.28 18.46 2.07
C GLN A 108 6.13 18.59 1.07
N GLN A 109 5.73 19.82 0.80
CA GLN A 109 4.88 20.19 -0.33
C GLN A 109 5.70 21.05 -1.30
N ASP A 110 5.83 20.60 -2.56
CA ASP A 110 6.55 21.32 -3.62
C ASP A 110 7.97 21.76 -3.16
N GLY A 111 8.68 20.86 -2.43
CA GLY A 111 10.03 21.05 -1.91
C GLY A 111 10.14 21.96 -0.67
N LYS A 112 9.03 22.26 0.00
CA LYS A 112 9.01 23.04 1.25
C LYS A 112 8.40 22.22 2.37
N ASP A 113 9.05 22.22 3.52
CA ASP A 113 8.57 21.52 4.70
C ASP A 113 7.15 21.97 5.07
N ILE A 114 6.30 21.02 5.42
CA ILE A 114 4.96 21.24 5.94
C ILE A 114 4.80 20.65 7.33
N SER A 115 3.94 21.26 8.14
CA SER A 115 3.63 20.75 9.47
C SER A 115 2.72 19.53 9.39
N TYR A 116 3.00 18.54 10.22
CA TYR A 116 2.17 17.36 10.38
C TYR A 116 2.10 16.91 11.82
N GLU A 117 1.08 16.13 12.12
CA GLU A 117 0.86 15.49 13.41
C GLU A 117 0.46 14.04 13.19
N VAL A 118 0.97 13.13 14.02
CA VAL A 118 0.67 11.71 13.96
C VAL A 118 -0.16 11.33 15.18
N ASN A 119 -1.29 10.68 14.92
CA ASN A 119 -2.13 10.07 15.94
C ASN A 119 -2.32 8.60 15.60
N GLU A 120 -1.52 7.73 16.23
CA GLU A 120 -1.46 6.29 15.97
C GLU A 120 -1.25 5.97 14.47
N THR A 121 -2.31 5.49 13.82
CA THR A 121 -2.27 5.06 12.40
C THR A 121 -2.62 6.16 11.41
N ILE A 122 -2.83 7.40 11.87
CA ILE A 122 -3.19 8.53 11.02
C ILE A 122 -2.18 9.65 11.17
N LEU A 123 -1.64 10.12 10.03
CA LEU A 123 -0.88 11.35 9.92
C LEU A 123 -1.75 12.40 9.24
N LEU A 124 -1.90 13.57 9.87
CA LEU A 124 -2.52 14.77 9.30
C LEU A 124 -1.44 15.76 8.91
N ALA A 125 -1.37 16.16 7.64
CA ALA A 125 -0.48 17.21 7.15
C ALA A 125 -1.27 18.44 6.68
N ARG A 126 -0.76 19.64 7.02
CA ARG A 126 -1.34 20.93 6.61
C ARG A 126 -0.57 21.47 5.42
N LEU A 127 -1.26 21.67 4.29
CA LEU A 127 -0.64 22.20 3.09
C LEU A 127 -0.26 23.67 3.27
N ASN A 128 0.98 24.03 2.92
CA ASN A 128 1.42 25.43 2.89
C ASN A 128 0.67 26.24 1.83
N LYS A 129 0.34 25.59 0.72
CA LYS A 129 -0.44 26.16 -0.39
C LYS A 129 -1.66 25.26 -0.61
N PRO A 130 -2.90 25.77 -0.41
CA PRO A 130 -4.10 25.02 -0.69
C PRO A 130 -4.13 24.52 -2.15
N LEU A 131 -4.53 23.28 -2.34
CA LEU A 131 -4.66 22.64 -3.65
C LEU A 131 -6.05 22.90 -4.22
N LEU A 132 -6.10 23.74 -5.24
CA LEU A 132 -7.35 24.14 -5.90
C LEU A 132 -7.90 23.02 -6.78
N PRO A 133 -9.21 23.04 -7.13
CA PRO A 133 -9.82 22.14 -8.10
C PRO A 133 -9.02 22.03 -9.41
N GLY A 134 -8.83 20.81 -9.90
CA GLY A 134 -8.10 20.50 -11.13
C GLY A 134 -6.59 20.77 -11.09
N LYS A 135 -6.00 21.05 -9.89
CA LYS A 135 -4.57 21.28 -9.75
C LYS A 135 -3.86 20.07 -9.17
N LYS A 136 -2.53 20.05 -9.36
CA LYS A 136 -1.62 19.04 -8.82
C LYS A 136 -0.66 19.67 -7.81
N THR A 137 -0.19 18.87 -6.86
CA THR A 137 0.89 19.21 -5.94
C THR A 137 1.80 18.01 -5.76
N LYS A 138 3.09 18.26 -5.56
CA LYS A 138 4.05 17.22 -5.18
C LYS A 138 4.16 17.16 -3.66
N LEU A 139 4.00 15.96 -3.10
CA LEU A 139 4.24 15.68 -1.69
C LEU A 139 5.41 14.70 -1.61
N SER A 140 6.45 15.05 -0.87
CA SER A 140 7.64 14.20 -0.69
C SER A 140 7.82 13.87 0.79
N MET A 141 8.16 12.62 1.08
CA MET A 141 8.23 12.09 2.44
C MET A 141 9.44 11.16 2.57
N VAL A 142 10.17 11.30 3.68
CA VAL A 142 11.18 10.32 4.10
C VAL A 142 10.66 9.65 5.35
N PHE A 143 10.75 8.34 5.40
CA PHE A 143 10.26 7.54 6.52
C PHE A 143 11.14 6.30 6.76
N THR A 144 11.06 5.79 7.97
CA THR A 144 11.62 4.49 8.35
C THR A 144 10.49 3.59 8.82
N ALA A 145 10.65 2.29 8.68
CA ALA A 145 9.64 1.35 9.15
C ALA A 145 10.26 0.06 9.70
N GLN A 146 9.56 -0.51 10.69
CA GLN A 146 9.81 -1.83 11.23
C GLN A 146 8.64 -2.75 10.86
N VAL A 147 8.97 -3.89 10.26
CA VAL A 147 7.97 -4.88 9.82
C VAL A 147 7.44 -5.64 11.04
N PRO A 148 6.12 -5.63 11.31
CA PRO A 148 5.57 -6.37 12.43
C PRO A 148 5.67 -7.88 12.24
N LEU A 149 5.75 -8.65 13.33
CA LEU A 149 5.46 -10.08 13.27
C LEU A 149 4.07 -10.28 12.67
N GLN A 150 3.92 -11.17 11.70
CA GLN A 150 2.65 -11.31 11.00
C GLN A 150 1.52 -11.78 11.92
N ILE A 151 0.54 -10.90 12.07
CA ILE A 151 -0.72 -11.18 12.79
C ILE A 151 -1.90 -11.21 11.83
N ARG A 152 -1.91 -10.33 10.85
CA ARG A 152 -2.97 -10.27 9.82
C ARG A 152 -2.39 -10.58 8.44
N ARG A 153 -2.43 -9.63 7.50
CA ARG A 153 -2.02 -9.83 6.10
C ARG A 153 -0.55 -9.49 5.87
N SER A 154 -0.09 -8.49 6.61
CA SER A 154 1.25 -7.95 6.47
C SER A 154 2.10 -8.33 7.65
N GLY A 155 3.38 -8.51 7.41
CA GLY A 155 4.34 -8.76 8.46
C GLY A 155 5.45 -9.72 8.05
N LYS A 156 6.39 -9.88 8.98
CA LYS A 156 7.49 -10.84 8.87
C LYS A 156 7.09 -12.21 9.41
N LEU A 157 7.78 -13.25 8.94
CA LEU A 157 7.77 -14.62 9.46
C LEU A 157 6.36 -15.19 9.60
N ASN A 158 5.68 -15.35 8.47
CA ASN A 158 4.33 -15.90 8.47
C ASN A 158 4.31 -17.41 8.82
N LYS A 159 3.12 -17.98 8.96
CA LYS A 159 2.94 -19.40 9.34
C LYS A 159 3.47 -20.38 8.30
N GLU A 160 3.49 -19.97 7.06
CA GLU A 160 3.99 -20.73 5.91
C GLU A 160 5.51 -20.62 5.79
N GLY A 161 6.15 -19.84 6.67
CA GLY A 161 7.59 -19.63 6.72
C GLY A 161 8.09 -18.60 5.71
N VAL A 162 7.23 -17.75 5.16
CA VAL A 162 7.62 -16.64 4.30
C VAL A 162 8.15 -15.48 5.14
N ASP A 163 9.31 -14.97 4.78
CA ASP A 163 10.00 -13.94 5.55
C ASP A 163 9.24 -12.61 5.56
N MET A 164 8.77 -12.13 4.42
CA MET A 164 8.04 -10.87 4.34
C MET A 164 6.81 -10.96 3.44
N THR A 165 5.66 -10.51 3.97
CA THR A 165 4.43 -10.27 3.23
C THR A 165 4.00 -8.85 3.48
N MET A 166 4.05 -8.00 2.45
CA MET A 166 4.00 -6.55 2.58
C MET A 166 2.75 -6.00 1.90
N THR A 167 1.69 -5.84 2.68
CA THR A 167 0.49 -5.11 2.29
C THR A 167 0.33 -3.92 3.23
N GLN A 168 -0.10 -2.74 2.71
CA GLN A 168 -0.29 -1.55 3.55
C GLN A 168 0.98 -1.15 4.34
N TRP A 169 2.11 -1.25 3.73
CA TRP A 169 3.45 -1.16 4.33
C TRP A 169 4.07 0.24 4.26
N PHE A 170 3.52 1.15 3.46
CA PHE A 170 4.03 2.50 3.24
C PHE A 170 3.03 3.56 3.74
N PRO A 171 3.47 4.81 3.99
CA PRO A 171 2.56 5.92 4.28
C PRO A 171 1.62 6.15 3.10
N LYS A 172 0.38 5.69 3.23
CA LYS A 172 -0.61 5.71 2.15
C LYS A 172 -1.54 6.91 2.27
N LEU A 173 -1.64 7.72 1.20
CA LEU A 173 -2.58 8.84 1.16
C LEU A 173 -4.02 8.33 1.33
N ALA A 174 -4.77 8.95 2.26
CA ALA A 174 -6.16 8.62 2.48
C ALA A 174 -7.02 9.05 1.29
N GLU A 175 -8.16 8.38 1.08
CA GLU A 175 -9.14 8.79 0.06
C GLU A 175 -9.84 10.08 0.44
N TYR A 176 -10.13 10.90 -0.57
CA TYR A 176 -11.04 12.05 -0.51
C TYR A 176 -12.06 11.92 -1.62
N ASP A 177 -13.31 11.75 -1.25
CA ASP A 177 -14.44 11.57 -2.17
C ASP A 177 -15.61 12.54 -1.87
N LEU A 178 -16.80 12.22 -2.33
CA LEU A 178 -18.01 13.05 -2.15
C LEU A 178 -18.41 13.20 -0.66
N GLU A 179 -17.98 12.29 0.21
CA GLU A 179 -18.21 12.34 1.67
C GLU A 179 -17.07 13.08 2.39
N GLY A 180 -16.00 13.46 1.70
CA GLY A 180 -14.83 14.11 2.23
C GLY A 180 -13.66 13.13 2.45
N TRP A 181 -12.78 13.45 3.42
CA TRP A 181 -11.65 12.61 3.78
C TRP A 181 -12.06 11.37 4.57
N HIS A 182 -11.41 10.24 4.27
CA HIS A 182 -11.56 8.96 4.98
C HIS A 182 -10.33 8.61 5.83
N PRO A 183 -9.98 9.40 6.86
CA PRO A 183 -8.83 9.13 7.72
C PRO A 183 -9.23 8.19 8.87
N ASN A 184 -9.84 7.05 8.55
CA ASN A 184 -10.29 6.11 9.55
C ASN A 184 -9.10 5.37 10.15
N PRO A 185 -8.89 5.37 11.49
CA PRO A 185 -7.83 4.60 12.11
C PRO A 185 -7.92 3.11 11.77
N TYR A 186 -6.76 2.47 11.60
CA TYR A 186 -6.74 1.04 11.33
C TYR A 186 -7.03 0.23 12.59
N ILE A 187 -8.31 -0.06 12.80
CA ILE A 187 -8.82 -0.82 13.95
C ILE A 187 -9.32 -2.20 13.50
N GLY A 188 -9.88 -2.31 12.32
CA GLY A 188 -10.47 -3.52 11.80
C GLY A 188 -10.22 -3.77 10.32
N ARG A 189 -10.93 -3.10 9.41
CA ARG A 189 -10.99 -3.43 7.97
C ARG A 189 -11.01 -2.19 7.07
N GLU A 190 -10.43 -1.13 7.51
CA GLU A 190 -10.50 0.19 6.90
C GLU A 190 -9.45 0.31 5.78
N PHE A 191 -9.75 -0.22 4.60
CA PHE A 191 -8.90 -0.13 3.41
C PHE A 191 -9.64 0.56 2.28
N HIS A 192 -9.62 1.88 2.32
CA HIS A 192 -10.15 2.74 1.27
C HIS A 192 -9.02 3.65 0.81
N GLY A 193 -8.67 3.60 -0.46
CA GLY A 193 -7.48 4.29 -0.95
C GLY A 193 -7.64 4.81 -2.37
N VAL A 194 -6.86 5.84 -2.65
CA VAL A 194 -6.83 6.54 -3.94
C VAL A 194 -6.24 5.62 -5.02
N TRP A 195 -6.90 5.57 -6.16
CA TRP A 195 -6.38 4.90 -7.35
C TRP A 195 -5.26 5.72 -7.99
N GLY A 196 -4.25 5.04 -8.47
CA GLY A 196 -3.11 5.71 -9.08
C GLY A 196 -2.12 4.80 -9.77
N ASN A 197 -1.02 5.39 -10.18
CA ASN A 197 0.12 4.68 -10.73
C ASN A 197 1.22 4.58 -9.68
N TYR A 198 1.93 3.46 -9.65
CA TYR A 198 3.00 3.21 -8.71
C TYR A 198 4.27 2.81 -9.44
N SER A 199 5.34 3.56 -9.21
CA SER A 199 6.72 3.19 -9.53
C SER A 199 7.43 2.89 -8.22
N VAL A 200 7.86 1.64 -8.02
CA VAL A 200 8.41 1.19 -6.74
C VAL A 200 9.71 0.46 -6.98
N ASN A 201 10.79 0.98 -6.41
CA ASN A 201 12.10 0.37 -6.40
C ASN A 201 12.34 -0.25 -5.01
N ILE A 202 12.62 -1.55 -4.97
CA ILE A 202 12.89 -2.29 -3.74
C ILE A 202 14.31 -2.82 -3.81
N THR A 203 15.20 -2.23 -3.04
CA THR A 203 16.57 -2.71 -2.87
C THR A 203 16.61 -3.62 -1.65
N ILE A 204 16.98 -4.87 -1.86
CA ILE A 204 16.96 -5.93 -0.85
C ILE A 204 18.17 -6.87 -1.08
N ASP A 205 18.53 -7.68 -0.09
CA ASP A 205 19.57 -8.70 -0.21
C ASP A 205 19.37 -9.53 -1.49
N LYS A 206 20.48 -9.81 -2.19
CA LYS A 206 20.49 -10.45 -3.51
C LYS A 206 19.89 -11.85 -3.54
N ASP A 207 19.86 -12.54 -2.40
CA ASP A 207 19.34 -13.90 -2.30
C ASP A 207 17.81 -13.93 -2.23
N TYR A 208 17.16 -12.78 -2.00
CA TYR A 208 15.70 -12.68 -1.92
C TYR A 208 15.04 -12.61 -3.30
N VAL A 209 13.98 -13.40 -3.46
CA VAL A 209 13.07 -13.33 -4.61
C VAL A 209 11.86 -12.50 -4.22
N VAL A 210 11.55 -11.49 -5.02
CA VAL A 210 10.42 -10.56 -4.75
C VAL A 210 9.31 -10.77 -5.77
N GLY A 211 8.09 -10.99 -5.29
CA GLY A 211 6.86 -10.90 -6.07
C GLY A 211 6.09 -9.64 -5.70
N GLY A 212 5.75 -8.80 -6.68
CA GLY A 212 5.11 -7.50 -6.44
C GLY A 212 3.95 -7.22 -7.36
N THR A 213 3.13 -6.23 -6.99
CA THR A 213 2.03 -5.72 -7.80
C THR A 213 2.57 -5.06 -9.08
N GLY A 214 1.94 -5.31 -10.22
CA GLY A 214 2.30 -4.70 -11.49
C GLY A 214 3.34 -5.50 -12.27
N TYR A 215 4.21 -4.81 -12.97
CA TYR A 215 5.17 -5.38 -13.92
C TYR A 215 6.59 -5.06 -13.48
N LEU A 216 7.44 -6.09 -13.38
CA LEU A 216 8.87 -5.91 -13.17
C LEU A 216 9.51 -5.33 -14.43
N GLN A 217 10.17 -4.17 -14.30
CA GLN A 217 10.73 -3.43 -15.43
C GLN A 217 12.13 -3.91 -15.81
N ASN A 218 12.90 -4.38 -14.84
CA ASN A 218 14.29 -4.78 -15.01
C ASN A 218 14.50 -6.31 -14.92
N ALA A 219 13.52 -7.12 -15.39
CA ALA A 219 13.53 -8.58 -15.31
C ALA A 219 14.84 -9.23 -15.83
N ASN A 220 15.47 -8.66 -16.87
CA ASN A 220 16.72 -9.18 -17.44
C ASN A 220 17.95 -8.95 -16.53
N GLU A 221 17.86 -8.05 -15.58
CA GLU A 221 18.92 -7.74 -14.61
C GLU A 221 18.76 -8.57 -13.34
N ILE A 222 17.51 -8.88 -12.99
CA ILE A 222 17.14 -9.61 -11.79
C ILE A 222 17.26 -11.13 -11.96
N GLY A 223 16.77 -11.70 -13.07
CA GLY A 223 16.65 -13.15 -13.25
C GLY A 223 15.54 -13.74 -12.38
N HIS A 224 15.87 -14.67 -11.49
CA HIS A 224 14.95 -15.34 -10.56
C HIS A 224 13.63 -15.81 -11.22
N GLY A 225 13.72 -16.34 -12.47
CA GLY A 225 12.56 -16.83 -13.21
C GLY A 225 11.73 -15.77 -13.95
N TYR A 226 12.03 -14.47 -13.79
CA TYR A 226 11.35 -13.39 -14.53
C TYR A 226 11.85 -13.22 -15.96
N SER A 227 13.02 -13.75 -16.29
CA SER A 227 13.62 -13.73 -17.62
C SER A 227 14.23 -15.09 -17.94
N GLU A 228 14.17 -15.50 -19.21
CA GLU A 228 14.88 -16.68 -19.72
C GLU A 228 16.41 -16.46 -19.76
N LYS A 229 16.85 -15.21 -19.70
CA LYS A 229 18.27 -14.86 -19.69
C LYS A 229 18.78 -14.85 -18.27
N GLU A 230 19.88 -15.55 -18.05
CA GLU A 230 20.62 -15.41 -16.80
C GLU A 230 21.12 -13.96 -16.65
N PRO A 231 20.97 -13.36 -15.48
CA PRO A 231 21.49 -12.03 -15.20
C PRO A 231 23.01 -12.04 -15.29
N LYS A 232 23.59 -10.88 -15.53
CA LYS A 232 25.05 -10.73 -15.45
C LYS A 232 25.47 -10.90 -13.99
N GLU A 233 26.58 -11.61 -13.77
CA GLU A 233 27.21 -11.66 -12.45
C GLU A 233 27.47 -10.24 -11.93
N SER A 234 27.09 -10.00 -10.68
CA SER A 234 27.29 -8.75 -9.97
C SER A 234 27.98 -9.05 -8.63
N ASP A 235 28.95 -8.20 -8.27
CA ASP A 235 29.59 -8.23 -6.94
C ASP A 235 28.71 -7.55 -5.85
N SER A 236 27.52 -7.04 -6.22
CA SER A 236 26.61 -6.41 -5.27
C SER A 236 26.02 -7.44 -4.30
N GLU A 237 25.91 -7.07 -3.03
CA GLU A 237 25.22 -7.84 -2.01
C GLU A 237 23.70 -7.63 -2.03
N THR A 238 23.21 -6.69 -2.86
CA THR A 238 21.79 -6.37 -3.00
C THR A 238 21.37 -6.30 -4.46
N ASN A 239 20.09 -6.57 -4.71
CA ASN A 239 19.40 -6.30 -5.97
C ASN A 239 18.36 -5.22 -5.78
N THR A 240 18.12 -4.39 -6.81
CA THR A 240 17.02 -3.44 -6.86
C THR A 240 15.95 -3.94 -7.83
N TRP A 241 14.76 -4.20 -7.31
CA TRP A 241 13.59 -4.65 -8.05
C TRP A 241 12.74 -3.45 -8.44
N GLU A 242 12.60 -3.17 -9.74
CA GLU A 242 11.89 -2.01 -10.28
C GLU A 242 10.49 -2.41 -10.77
N PHE A 243 9.45 -2.05 -10.03
CA PHE A 243 8.07 -2.36 -10.40
C PHE A 243 7.33 -1.13 -10.90
N TYR A 244 6.47 -1.34 -11.90
CA TYR A 244 5.48 -0.35 -12.33
C TYR A 244 4.08 -0.96 -12.32
N ALA A 245 3.15 -0.33 -11.59
CA ALA A 245 1.77 -0.77 -11.46
C ALA A 245 0.81 0.37 -11.87
N PRO A 246 0.26 0.34 -13.10
CA PRO A 246 -0.67 1.37 -13.56
C PRO A 246 -2.07 1.15 -13.03
N ASN A 247 -2.72 2.23 -12.62
CA ASN A 247 -4.13 2.28 -12.25
C ASN A 247 -4.56 1.20 -11.24
N VAL A 248 -3.86 1.16 -10.10
CA VAL A 248 -4.18 0.29 -8.97
C VAL A 248 -4.47 1.12 -7.73
N HIS A 249 -5.20 0.55 -6.75
CA HIS A 249 -5.51 1.26 -5.51
C HIS A 249 -4.54 0.96 -4.37
N ASP A 250 -3.62 0.00 -4.58
CA ASP A 250 -2.59 -0.38 -3.61
C ASP A 250 -1.42 -1.06 -4.30
N PHE A 251 -0.26 -1.07 -3.64
CA PHE A 251 0.91 -1.81 -4.05
C PHE A 251 1.31 -2.77 -2.93
N ALA A 252 1.33 -4.06 -3.23
CA ALA A 252 1.75 -5.11 -2.31
C ALA A 252 2.90 -5.91 -2.89
N TRP A 253 3.74 -6.46 -2.03
CA TRP A 253 4.83 -7.36 -2.41
C TRP A 253 5.09 -8.40 -1.32
N ALA A 254 5.79 -9.45 -1.69
CA ALA A 254 6.28 -10.46 -0.78
C ALA A 254 7.71 -10.85 -1.17
N ALA A 255 8.52 -11.21 -0.20
CA ALA A 255 9.90 -11.62 -0.43
C ALA A 255 10.34 -12.77 0.48
N ASP A 256 11.10 -13.68 -0.09
CA ASP A 256 11.67 -14.82 0.63
C ASP A 256 12.88 -15.34 -0.14
N PRO A 257 13.99 -15.71 0.54
CA PRO A 257 15.18 -16.24 -0.15
C PRO A 257 14.96 -17.64 -0.74
N ASP A 258 13.97 -18.39 -0.22
CA ASP A 258 13.68 -19.75 -0.67
C ASP A 258 12.54 -19.80 -1.69
N TYR A 259 12.03 -18.68 -2.19
CA TYR A 259 10.95 -18.70 -3.18
C TYR A 259 11.37 -19.38 -4.47
N ILE A 260 10.54 -20.31 -4.91
CA ILE A 260 10.51 -20.79 -6.28
C ILE A 260 9.52 -19.92 -7.05
N HIS A 261 9.92 -19.46 -8.22
CA HIS A 261 9.08 -18.67 -9.10
C HIS A 261 8.83 -19.43 -10.40
N ASP A 262 7.60 -19.82 -10.63
CA ASP A 262 7.13 -20.42 -11.88
C ASP A 262 6.18 -19.47 -12.62
N ILE A 263 6.24 -19.44 -13.94
CA ILE A 263 5.32 -18.69 -14.80
C ILE A 263 4.51 -19.66 -15.64
N LYS A 264 3.20 -19.45 -15.69
CA LYS A 264 2.29 -20.20 -16.54
C LYS A 264 1.35 -19.25 -17.27
N GLN A 265 1.27 -19.37 -18.57
CA GLN A 265 0.34 -18.56 -19.34
C GLN A 265 -1.07 -19.16 -19.30
N SER A 266 -2.06 -18.33 -19.04
CA SER A 266 -3.48 -18.69 -19.10
C SER A 266 -3.94 -18.82 -20.57
N GLU A 267 -5.10 -19.45 -20.79
CA GLU A 267 -5.70 -19.54 -22.15
C GLU A 267 -6.00 -18.16 -22.77
N SER A 268 -6.21 -17.14 -21.96
CA SER A 268 -6.42 -15.75 -22.42
C SER A 268 -5.13 -14.97 -22.68
N GLY A 269 -3.95 -15.60 -22.52
CA GLY A 269 -2.64 -14.98 -22.74
C GLY A 269 -2.12 -14.15 -21.56
N VAL A 270 -2.72 -14.29 -20.37
CA VAL A 270 -2.24 -13.66 -19.14
C VAL A 270 -1.16 -14.53 -18.51
N ASP A 271 -0.01 -13.95 -18.20
CA ASP A 271 1.04 -14.63 -17.46
C ASP A 271 0.69 -14.68 -15.99
N LEU A 272 0.68 -15.88 -15.41
CA LEU A 272 0.40 -16.16 -14.02
C LEU A 272 1.73 -16.47 -13.35
N HIS A 273 2.11 -15.65 -12.37
CA HIS A 273 3.32 -15.80 -11.60
C HIS A 273 3.01 -16.49 -10.27
N PHE A 274 3.68 -17.61 -10.00
CA PHE A 274 3.50 -18.43 -8.80
C PHE A 274 4.77 -18.36 -7.97
N PHE A 275 4.65 -17.88 -6.73
CA PHE A 275 5.72 -17.85 -5.75
C PHE A 275 5.38 -18.79 -4.61
N TYR A 276 6.24 -19.74 -4.33
CA TYR A 276 6.02 -20.73 -3.28
C TYR A 276 7.32 -21.25 -2.72
N LYS A 277 7.28 -21.76 -1.48
CA LYS A 277 8.47 -22.37 -0.85
C LYS A 277 8.58 -23.84 -1.23
N PRO A 278 9.81 -24.38 -1.33
CA PRO A 278 10.04 -25.80 -1.57
C PRO A 278 9.57 -26.61 -0.37
N THR A 279 8.36 -27.15 -0.44
CA THR A 279 7.75 -28.00 0.57
C THR A 279 7.61 -29.44 0.05
N VAL A 280 7.30 -30.39 0.93
CA VAL A 280 7.08 -31.80 0.52
C VAL A 280 5.92 -32.01 -0.46
N ASN A 281 5.02 -31.03 -0.60
CA ASN A 281 3.83 -31.09 -1.46
C ASN A 281 3.89 -30.04 -2.59
N VAL A 282 5.08 -29.75 -3.12
CA VAL A 282 5.25 -28.78 -4.22
C VAL A 282 4.34 -29.06 -5.42
N ASP A 283 4.10 -30.34 -5.73
CA ASP A 283 3.26 -30.74 -6.86
C ASP A 283 1.78 -30.33 -6.70
N ASP A 284 1.31 -30.11 -5.47
CA ASP A 284 -0.04 -29.62 -5.20
C ASP A 284 -0.22 -28.12 -5.54
N TRP A 285 0.90 -27.40 -5.72
CA TRP A 285 0.92 -25.97 -6.07
C TRP A 285 1.09 -25.71 -7.57
N LYS A 286 1.49 -26.72 -8.35
CA LYS A 286 1.72 -26.67 -9.80
C LYS A 286 0.48 -27.09 -10.59
#